data_f254ec7be2067c1332fbe5d1e66430d3
#
_entry.id   f254ec7be2067c1332fbe5d1e66430d3
#
_cell.length_a   1.000
_cell.length_b   1.000
_cell.length_c   1.000
_cell.angle_alpha   90.00
_cell.angle_beta   90.00
_cell.angle_gamma   90.00
#
_symmetry.space_group_name_H-M   'P 1'
#
loop_
_entity.id
_entity.type
_entity.pdbx_description
1 polymer ?
#
loop_
_entity_poly.entity_id
_entity_poly.type
_entity_poly.pdbx_seq_one_letter_code
_entity_poly.pdbx_strand_id
1 'polypeptide(L)'
;MNRERLRLIVLTQGGCELAIRRLLDLDCAELSSIFIETDILRHRSLRQKIARSIRYDGYAATAGKFARKMLGMSGLYDEGIRALTHGRNQLREMANENGIPVHFVANYHDEHSIALMRAANSDLGIVLGTNILRESVFQIPRLGSIN
;
A
#
# COMPACT_ATOMS: atom_id res chain seq x y z
N MET A 1 -35.79 6.04 1.99
CA MET A 1 -34.67 6.99 1.91
C MET A 1 -33.46 6.22 1.40
N ASN A 2 -33.09 6.43 0.13
CA ASN A 2 -31.84 5.88 -0.41
C ASN A 2 -30.68 6.61 0.30
N ARG A 3 -30.07 6.00 1.29
CA ARG A 3 -28.82 6.51 1.85
C ARG A 3 -27.75 6.31 0.77
N GLU A 4 -27.23 7.40 0.24
CA GLU A 4 -26.06 7.32 -0.62
C GLU A 4 -24.94 6.56 0.14
N ARG A 5 -24.45 5.47 -0.46
CA ARG A 5 -23.34 4.73 0.10
C ARG A 5 -22.07 5.56 -0.06
N LEU A 6 -21.22 5.55 0.95
CA LEU A 6 -19.91 6.18 0.88
C LEU A 6 -19.04 5.43 -0.14
N ARG A 7 -18.51 6.14 -1.12
CA ARG A 7 -17.58 5.58 -2.10
C ARG A 7 -16.17 5.55 -1.53
N LEU A 8 -15.66 4.34 -1.35
CA LEU A 8 -14.33 4.11 -0.79
C LEU A 8 -13.31 3.80 -1.87
N ILE A 9 -12.08 4.25 -1.67
CA ILE A 9 -10.89 3.68 -2.33
C ILE A 9 -9.96 3.08 -1.28
N VAL A 10 -9.27 2.02 -1.66
CA VAL A 10 -8.22 1.42 -0.83
C VAL A 10 -6.86 1.68 -1.46
N LEU A 11 -5.91 2.13 -0.65
CA LEU A 11 -4.51 2.35 -1.00
C LEU A 11 -3.66 1.35 -0.22
N THR A 12 -2.98 0.43 -0.90
CA THR A 12 -2.25 -0.67 -0.25
C THR A 12 -1.01 -1.09 -1.02
N GLN A 13 -0.14 -1.84 -0.37
CA GLN A 13 0.95 -2.58 -1.05
C GLN A 13 0.63 -4.07 -1.21
N GLY A 14 -0.51 -4.52 -0.71
CA GLY A 14 -0.97 -5.91 -0.69
C GLY A 14 -1.05 -6.48 0.73
N GLY A 15 -1.56 -7.70 0.86
CA GLY A 15 -1.63 -8.41 2.14
C GLY A 15 -2.71 -7.90 3.11
N CYS A 16 -3.78 -7.30 2.60
CA CYS A 16 -4.88 -6.73 3.40
C CYS A 16 -6.25 -7.33 3.06
N GLU A 17 -6.30 -8.56 2.54
CA GLU A 17 -7.52 -9.22 2.02
C GLU A 17 -8.63 -9.26 3.06
N LEU A 18 -8.27 -9.59 4.31
CA LEU A 18 -9.26 -9.67 5.40
C LEU A 18 -9.91 -8.31 5.67
N ALA A 19 -9.12 -7.23 5.68
CA ALA A 19 -9.65 -5.89 5.88
C ALA A 19 -10.59 -5.48 4.73
N ILE A 20 -10.21 -5.80 3.49
CA ILE A 20 -11.03 -5.48 2.32
C ILE A 20 -12.32 -6.31 2.31
N ARG A 21 -12.28 -7.60 2.66
CA ARG A 21 -13.51 -8.39 2.85
C ARG A 21 -14.46 -7.74 3.85
N ARG A 22 -13.94 -7.23 4.97
CA ARG A 22 -14.74 -6.50 5.96
C ARG A 22 -15.34 -5.20 5.41
N LEU A 23 -14.62 -4.51 4.53
CA LEU A 23 -15.16 -3.30 3.87
C LEU A 23 -16.29 -3.65 2.90
N LEU A 24 -16.22 -4.80 2.21
CA LEU A 24 -17.27 -5.28 1.32
C LEU A 24 -18.55 -5.68 2.05
N ASP A 25 -18.44 -6.10 3.31
CA ASP A 25 -19.58 -6.45 4.15
C ASP A 25 -20.35 -5.22 4.70
N LEU A 26 -19.86 -3.99 4.43
CA LEU A 26 -20.48 -2.76 4.94
C LEU A 26 -21.64 -2.29 4.04
N ASP A 27 -22.86 -2.30 4.57
CA ASP A 27 -24.05 -1.81 3.85
C ASP A 27 -24.01 -0.30 3.54
N CYS A 28 -23.26 0.47 4.34
CA CYS A 28 -23.16 1.93 4.24
C CYS A 28 -22.09 2.41 3.28
N ALA A 29 -21.27 1.51 2.73
CA ALA A 29 -20.13 1.86 1.89
C ALA A 29 -20.09 1.01 0.61
N GLU A 30 -19.44 1.54 -0.41
CA GLU A 30 -19.15 0.88 -1.68
C GLU A 30 -17.66 1.04 -1.98
N LEU A 31 -16.97 -0.06 -2.18
CA LEU A 31 -15.57 -0.05 -2.58
C LEU A 31 -15.47 0.18 -4.09
N SER A 32 -15.11 1.40 -4.48
CA SER A 32 -15.10 1.83 -5.89
C SER A 32 -13.83 1.42 -6.62
N SER A 33 -12.69 1.36 -5.94
CA SER A 33 -11.41 0.97 -6.56
C SER A 33 -10.37 0.59 -5.51
N ILE A 34 -9.42 -0.27 -5.91
CA ILE A 34 -8.25 -0.63 -5.12
C ILE A 34 -7.00 -0.19 -5.88
N PHE A 35 -6.12 0.54 -5.21
CA PHE A 35 -4.84 0.98 -5.74
C PHE A 35 -3.72 0.22 -5.03
N ILE A 36 -2.90 -0.49 -5.80
CA ILE A 36 -1.78 -1.30 -5.28
C ILE A 36 -0.47 -0.67 -5.73
N GLU A 37 0.31 -0.15 -4.77
CA GLU A 37 1.65 0.35 -5.07
C GLU A 37 2.61 -0.82 -5.30
N THR A 38 3.26 -0.83 -6.47
CA THR A 38 4.16 -1.92 -6.85
C THR A 38 5.62 -1.63 -6.56
N ASP A 39 6.01 -0.36 -6.54
CA ASP A 39 7.40 0.06 -6.33
C ASP A 39 7.76 0.20 -4.83
N ILE A 40 7.66 -0.94 -4.12
CA ILE A 40 8.03 -1.03 -2.69
C ILE A 40 9.53 -0.74 -2.48
N LEU A 41 10.30 -0.91 -3.54
CA LEU A 41 11.76 -0.93 -3.50
C LEU A 41 12.39 0.34 -4.08
N ARG A 42 11.60 1.39 -4.39
CA ARG A 42 12.20 2.62 -4.88
C ARG A 42 13.25 3.11 -3.89
N HIS A 43 14.40 2.64 -4.20
CA HIS A 43 15.76 3.04 -3.92
C HIS A 43 15.90 4.22 -2.96
N ARG A 44 15.71 3.92 -1.67
CA ARG A 44 16.59 4.61 -0.74
C ARG A 44 17.97 4.09 -1.06
N SER A 45 18.87 4.98 -1.49
CA SER A 45 20.23 4.59 -1.76
C SER A 45 20.77 3.80 -0.56
N LEU A 46 21.66 2.85 -0.79
CA LEU A 46 22.26 2.04 0.30
C LEU A 46 22.77 2.97 1.43
N ARG A 47 23.30 4.14 1.05
CA ARG A 47 23.75 5.20 1.97
C ARG A 47 22.62 5.74 2.86
N GLN A 48 21.43 5.98 2.31
CA GLN A 48 20.26 6.48 3.08
C GLN A 48 19.71 5.40 4.02
N LYS A 49 19.73 4.12 3.60
CA LYS A 49 19.35 2.99 4.46
C LYS A 49 20.30 2.84 5.65
N ILE A 50 21.61 2.94 5.38
CA ILE A 50 22.66 2.86 6.41
C ILE A 50 22.54 4.06 7.36
N ALA A 51 22.45 5.29 6.84
CA ALA A 51 22.35 6.49 7.68
C ALA A 51 21.12 6.48 8.60
N ARG A 52 19.99 5.97 8.10
CA ARG A 52 18.78 5.82 8.91
C ARG A 52 18.95 4.73 9.98
N SER A 53 19.51 3.57 9.62
CA SER A 53 19.74 2.49 10.57
C SER A 53 20.70 2.93 11.69
N ILE A 54 21.77 3.65 11.34
CA ILE A 54 22.69 4.22 12.32
C ILE A 54 21.98 5.21 13.26
N ARG A 55 21.09 6.04 12.73
CA ARG A 55 20.36 7.06 13.53
C ARG A 55 19.39 6.43 14.54
N TYR A 56 18.74 5.32 14.18
CA TYR A 56 17.70 4.70 15.02
C TYR A 56 18.19 3.50 15.82
N ASP A 57 19.10 2.71 15.27
CA ASP A 57 19.59 1.45 15.86
C ASP A 57 20.99 1.55 16.44
N GLY A 58 21.74 2.62 16.12
CA GLY A 58 23.15 2.78 16.48
C GLY A 58 24.12 2.00 15.59
N TYR A 59 25.41 2.30 15.73
CA TYR A 59 26.48 1.72 14.90
C TYR A 59 26.63 0.20 15.04
N ALA A 60 26.57 -0.31 16.27
CA ALA A 60 26.80 -1.73 16.56
C ALA A 60 25.68 -2.62 15.99
N ALA A 61 24.40 -2.21 16.15
CA ALA A 61 23.26 -2.94 15.62
C ALA A 61 23.21 -2.89 14.08
N THR A 62 23.61 -1.76 13.48
CA THR A 62 23.70 -1.60 12.02
C THR A 62 24.80 -2.50 11.44
N ALA A 63 25.97 -2.56 12.06
CA ALA A 63 27.05 -3.47 11.65
C ALA A 63 26.64 -4.94 11.76
N GLY A 64 25.93 -5.34 12.82
CA GLY A 64 25.38 -6.69 12.97
C GLY A 64 24.34 -7.05 11.90
N LYS A 65 23.45 -6.13 11.53
CA LYS A 65 22.48 -6.31 10.43
C LYS A 65 23.19 -6.50 9.08
N PHE A 66 24.27 -5.74 8.84
CA PHE A 66 25.08 -5.85 7.62
C PHE A 66 25.85 -7.16 7.54
N ALA A 67 26.49 -7.57 8.65
CA ALA A 67 27.21 -8.84 8.71
C ALA A 67 26.29 -10.04 8.46
N ARG A 68 25.10 -10.07 9.04
CA ARG A 68 24.09 -11.12 8.79
C ARG A 68 23.64 -11.15 7.33
N LYS A 69 23.53 -9.99 6.69
CA LYS A 69 23.16 -9.91 5.27
C LYS A 69 24.28 -10.42 4.35
N MET A 70 25.52 -10.15 4.68
CA MET A 70 26.69 -10.66 3.94
C MET A 70 26.90 -12.17 4.13
N LEU A 71 26.51 -12.73 5.26
CA LEU A 71 26.63 -14.16 5.57
C LEU A 71 25.51 -15.02 4.93
N GLY A 72 24.79 -14.51 3.94
CA GLY A 72 23.83 -15.30 3.14
C GLY A 72 22.47 -15.55 3.78
N MET A 73 22.11 -14.85 4.87
CA MET A 73 20.75 -14.89 5.42
C MET A 73 19.76 -14.00 4.62
N SER A 74 19.92 -13.96 3.29
CA SER A 74 19.04 -13.19 2.39
C SER A 74 17.64 -13.81 2.18
N GLY A 75 17.41 -15.02 2.66
CA GLY A 75 16.14 -15.74 2.51
C GLY A 75 14.92 -14.99 3.03
N LEU A 76 15.05 -14.24 4.13
CA LEU A 76 13.96 -13.46 4.70
C LEU A 76 13.46 -12.31 3.80
N TYR A 77 14.34 -11.77 2.96
CA TYR A 77 13.97 -10.70 2.02
C TYR A 77 13.19 -11.23 0.83
N ASP A 78 13.61 -12.38 0.29
CA ASP A 78 12.91 -13.08 -0.80
C ASP A 78 11.55 -13.59 -0.35
N GLU A 79 11.44 -14.05 0.89
CA GLU A 79 10.20 -14.53 1.49
C GLU A 79 9.18 -13.38 1.65
N GLY A 80 9.64 -12.20 2.07
CA GLY A 80 8.82 -11.00 2.16
C GLY A 80 8.28 -10.53 0.80
N ILE A 81 9.10 -10.56 -0.25
CA ILE A 81 8.68 -10.20 -1.60
C ILE A 81 7.67 -11.23 -2.15
N ARG A 82 7.91 -12.52 -1.94
CA ARG A 82 6.99 -13.59 -2.35
C ARG A 82 5.65 -13.47 -1.64
N ALA A 83 5.64 -13.21 -0.34
CA ALA A 83 4.42 -13.00 0.44
C ALA A 83 3.61 -11.80 -0.07
N LEU A 84 4.28 -10.68 -0.38
CA LEU A 84 3.61 -9.50 -0.96
C LEU A 84 3.06 -9.77 -2.36
N THR A 85 3.80 -10.48 -3.20
CA THR A 85 3.35 -10.85 -4.55
C THR A 85 2.15 -11.77 -4.47
N HIS A 86 2.17 -12.75 -3.56
CA HIS A 86 1.05 -13.66 -3.35
C HIS A 86 -0.19 -12.90 -2.87
N GLY A 87 -0.05 -12.04 -1.85
CA GLY A 87 -1.15 -11.19 -1.35
C GLY A 87 -1.73 -10.28 -2.43
N ARG A 88 -0.91 -9.71 -3.32
CA ARG A 88 -1.40 -8.91 -4.45
C ARG A 88 -2.25 -9.72 -5.42
N ASN A 89 -1.85 -10.96 -5.73
CA ASN A 89 -2.61 -11.83 -6.61
C ASN A 89 -3.95 -12.21 -5.99
N GLN A 90 -3.96 -12.61 -4.72
CA GLN A 90 -5.19 -12.91 -3.99
C GLN A 90 -6.14 -11.71 -3.95
N LEU A 91 -5.59 -10.53 -3.69
CA LEU A 91 -6.36 -9.30 -3.66
C LEU A 91 -6.98 -8.97 -5.02
N ARG A 92 -6.23 -9.18 -6.10
CA ARG A 92 -6.72 -8.98 -7.47
C ARG A 92 -7.84 -9.97 -7.81
N GLU A 93 -7.68 -11.24 -7.46
CA GLU A 93 -8.71 -12.28 -7.67
C GLU A 93 -10.00 -11.91 -6.94
N MET A 94 -9.90 -11.59 -5.65
CA MET A 94 -11.04 -11.18 -4.84
C MET A 94 -11.73 -9.93 -5.39
N ALA A 95 -10.97 -8.94 -5.83
CA ALA A 95 -11.53 -7.72 -6.42
C ALA A 95 -12.26 -8.01 -7.75
N ASN A 96 -11.70 -8.87 -8.59
CA ASN A 96 -12.33 -9.30 -9.85
C ASN A 96 -13.65 -10.04 -9.60
N GLU A 97 -13.69 -10.94 -8.60
CA GLU A 97 -14.91 -11.65 -8.20
C GLU A 97 -16.03 -10.69 -7.77
N ASN A 98 -15.67 -9.54 -7.20
CA ASN A 98 -16.60 -8.52 -6.74
C ASN A 98 -16.80 -7.36 -7.73
N GLY A 99 -16.22 -7.43 -8.93
CA GLY A 99 -16.33 -6.40 -9.96
C GLY A 99 -15.64 -5.08 -9.61
N ILE A 100 -14.62 -5.12 -8.73
CA ILE A 100 -13.92 -3.93 -8.26
C ILE A 100 -12.67 -3.69 -9.11
N PRO A 101 -12.51 -2.49 -9.70
CA PRO A 101 -11.32 -2.12 -10.45
C PRO A 101 -10.07 -2.13 -9.57
N VAL A 102 -9.00 -2.78 -10.05
CA VAL A 102 -7.68 -2.79 -9.39
C VAL A 102 -6.68 -2.06 -10.27
N HIS A 103 -6.04 -1.05 -9.70
CA HIS A 103 -5.02 -0.25 -10.37
C HIS A 103 -3.66 -0.54 -9.74
N PHE A 104 -2.75 -1.09 -10.55
CA PHE A 104 -1.35 -1.23 -10.15
C PHE A 104 -0.61 0.07 -10.50
N VAL A 105 -0.12 0.75 -9.48
CA VAL A 105 0.60 2.01 -9.63
C VAL A 105 2.05 1.85 -9.17
N ALA A 106 2.98 2.50 -9.88
CA ALA A 106 4.38 2.45 -9.48
C ALA A 106 4.61 3.22 -8.18
N ASN A 107 3.99 4.40 -8.08
CA ASN A 107 4.11 5.28 -6.92
C ASN A 107 2.83 6.12 -6.81
N TYR A 108 2.27 6.22 -5.61
CA TYR A 108 1.09 7.05 -5.35
C TYR A 108 1.28 8.54 -5.64
N HIS A 109 2.52 9.02 -5.65
CA HIS A 109 2.84 10.45 -5.79
C HIS A 109 3.13 10.89 -7.23
N ASP A 110 3.06 9.99 -8.21
CA ASP A 110 3.20 10.37 -9.61
C ASP A 110 1.88 10.94 -10.17
N GLU A 111 2.00 11.76 -11.21
CA GLU A 111 0.84 12.46 -11.80
C GLU A 111 -0.21 11.48 -12.35
N HIS A 112 0.23 10.36 -12.94
CA HIS A 112 -0.67 9.36 -13.49
C HIS A 112 -1.49 8.69 -12.38
N SER A 113 -0.85 8.28 -11.30
CA SER A 113 -1.53 7.67 -10.13
C SER A 113 -2.51 8.64 -9.48
N ILE A 114 -2.11 9.92 -9.32
CA ILE A 114 -2.98 10.96 -8.79
C ILE A 114 -4.20 11.18 -9.71
N ALA A 115 -4.00 11.20 -11.02
CA ALA A 115 -5.11 11.35 -11.98
C ALA A 115 -6.09 10.19 -11.89
N LEU A 116 -5.61 8.95 -11.80
CA LEU A 116 -6.44 7.76 -11.63
C LEU A 116 -7.24 7.79 -10.31
N MET A 117 -6.59 8.17 -9.20
CA MET A 117 -7.28 8.29 -7.91
C MET A 117 -8.35 9.37 -7.92
N ARG A 118 -8.11 10.52 -8.57
CA ARG A 118 -9.12 11.57 -8.75
C ARG A 118 -10.29 11.11 -9.60
N ALA A 119 -10.02 10.36 -10.68
CA ALA A 119 -11.05 9.81 -11.56
C ALA A 119 -11.97 8.81 -10.85
N ALA A 120 -11.50 8.14 -9.79
CA ALA A 120 -12.32 7.26 -8.96
C ALA A 120 -13.44 8.00 -8.21
N ASN A 121 -13.35 9.33 -8.08
CA ASN A 121 -14.37 10.19 -7.45
C ASN A 121 -14.87 9.61 -6.11
N SER A 122 -13.96 9.36 -5.20
CA SER A 122 -14.22 8.70 -3.91
C SER A 122 -14.54 9.70 -2.80
N ASP A 123 -15.30 9.25 -1.82
CA ASP A 123 -15.59 10.03 -0.62
C ASP A 123 -14.51 9.87 0.43
N LEU A 124 -14.01 8.65 0.64
CA LEU A 124 -13.03 8.34 1.68
C LEU A 124 -11.96 7.38 1.18
N GLY A 125 -10.71 7.65 1.54
CA GLY A 125 -9.57 6.76 1.30
C GLY A 125 -9.27 5.91 2.53
N ILE A 126 -9.06 4.61 2.32
CA ILE A 126 -8.60 3.68 3.37
C ILE A 126 -7.15 3.30 3.02
N VAL A 127 -6.23 3.61 3.93
CA VAL A 127 -4.80 3.39 3.73
C VAL A 127 -4.37 2.17 4.53
N LEU A 128 -3.92 1.12 3.86
CA LEU A 128 -3.57 -0.17 4.48
C LEU A 128 -2.15 -0.59 4.07
N GLY A 129 -1.21 -0.50 5.01
CA GLY A 129 0.15 -1.03 4.82
C GLY A 129 0.92 -0.37 3.67
N THR A 130 0.82 0.96 3.52
CA THR A 130 1.58 1.72 2.53
C THR A 130 2.76 2.46 3.16
N ASN A 131 3.60 3.06 2.31
CA ASN A 131 4.54 4.09 2.74
C ASN A 131 3.80 5.36 3.18
N ILE A 132 4.53 6.30 3.79
CA ILE A 132 3.97 7.59 4.20
C ILE A 132 3.44 8.33 2.96
N LEU A 133 2.15 8.61 2.96
CA LEU A 133 1.50 9.39 1.93
C LEU A 133 1.68 10.89 2.19
N ARG A 134 1.93 11.66 1.13
CA ARG A 134 1.93 13.12 1.19
C ARG A 134 0.50 13.64 1.21
N GLU A 135 0.33 14.83 1.71
CA GLU A 135 -0.95 15.52 1.79
C GLU A 135 -1.68 15.55 0.44
N SER A 136 -0.95 15.77 -0.66
CA SER A 136 -1.49 15.79 -2.02
C SER A 136 -2.19 14.49 -2.47
N VAL A 137 -1.84 13.35 -1.87
CA VAL A 137 -2.49 12.06 -2.10
C VAL A 137 -3.58 11.82 -1.06
N PHE A 138 -3.27 12.12 0.20
CA PHE A 138 -4.14 11.88 1.33
C PHE A 138 -5.47 12.65 1.25
N GLN A 139 -5.46 13.82 0.63
CA GLN A 139 -6.62 14.70 0.46
C GLN A 139 -7.38 14.49 -0.86
N ILE A 140 -7.02 13.51 -1.71
CA ILE A 140 -7.74 13.27 -2.97
C ILE A 140 -9.20 12.89 -2.73
N PRO A 141 -9.53 11.94 -1.82
CA PRO A 141 -10.92 11.67 -1.49
C PRO A 141 -11.59 12.88 -0.82
N ARG A 142 -12.87 13.09 -1.10
CA ARG A 142 -13.63 14.27 -0.63
C ARG A 142 -13.54 14.52 0.89
N LEU A 143 -13.52 13.45 1.68
CA LEU A 143 -13.41 13.48 3.16
C LEU A 143 -12.00 13.22 3.65
N GLY A 144 -11.02 13.11 2.72
CA GLY A 144 -9.66 12.71 3.04
C GLY A 144 -9.49 11.20 3.14
N SER A 145 -8.42 10.77 3.81
CA SER A 145 -8.10 9.36 3.99
C SER A 145 -7.86 9.02 5.46
N ILE A 146 -8.04 7.76 5.82
CA ILE A 146 -7.76 7.22 7.16
C ILE A 146 -6.80 6.05 7.06
N ASN A 147 -6.00 5.83 8.12
CA ASN A 147 -5.03 4.75 8.22
C ASN A 147 -5.27 3.96 9.52
#